data_2c22cf829bb6f2df6cc760a89d3fea68
#
_entry.id   2c22cf829bb6f2df6cc760a89d3fea68
#
_cell.length_a   1.000
_cell.length_b   1.000
_cell.length_c   1.000
_cell.angle_alpha   90.00
_cell.angle_beta   90.00
_cell.angle_gamma   90.00
#
_symmetry.space_group_name_H-M   'P 1'
#
loop_
_entity.id
_entity.type
_entity.pdbx_description
1 polymer ?
#
loop_
_entity_poly.entity_id
_entity_poly.type
_entity_poly.pdbx_seq_one_letter_code
_entity_poly.pdbx_strand_id
1 'polypeptide(L)'
;VIIETVAGNLADLDPAELGAVHVERVPLAGADLVKRIQRVRTDHDREIGLRLAAPAGPDGDLRDGDILHRDERTIIAVQVLATDVLVIAPRTITEMGRTAHGLGNRHLQAQFFDADSEYGAEVMVVQYDHTVEDYLTHHGVPFARQDRVLPTPFRHAEHTH
;
A
#
# COMPACT_ATOMS: atom_id res chain seq x y z
N VAL A 1 -11.85 20.00 -10.90
CA VAL A 1 -10.95 20.38 -9.81
C VAL A 1 -9.65 19.62 -9.97
N ILE A 2 -8.56 20.34 -9.89
CA ILE A 2 -7.22 19.77 -9.97
C ILE A 2 -6.55 19.93 -8.61
N ILE A 3 -6.08 18.87 -8.04
CA ILE A 3 -5.36 18.83 -6.76
C ILE A 3 -3.86 18.71 -7.05
N GLU A 4 -3.08 19.64 -6.53
CA GLU A 4 -1.63 19.68 -6.77
C GLU A 4 -0.79 19.32 -5.53
N THR A 5 -1.40 19.37 -4.35
CA THR A 5 -0.71 19.07 -3.08
C THR A 5 -1.61 18.27 -2.15
N VAL A 6 -0.98 17.46 -1.31
CA VAL A 6 -1.65 16.77 -0.20
C VAL A 6 -1.72 17.73 0.98
N ALA A 7 -2.92 17.92 1.54
CA ALA A 7 -3.18 18.89 2.61
C ALA A 7 -2.95 18.34 4.03
N GLY A 8 -2.47 17.12 4.15
CA GLY A 8 -2.26 16.43 5.42
C GLY A 8 -2.73 15.00 5.37
N ASN A 9 -2.96 14.40 6.54
CA ASN A 9 -3.46 13.03 6.64
C ASN A 9 -4.51 12.94 7.74
N LEU A 10 -5.53 12.11 7.54
CA LEU A 10 -6.62 11.92 8.51
C LEU A 10 -6.10 11.44 9.89
N ALA A 11 -5.00 10.69 9.91
CA ALA A 11 -4.41 10.19 11.14
C ALA A 11 -3.88 11.30 12.06
N ASP A 12 -3.59 12.48 11.50
CA ASP A 12 -3.08 13.63 12.23
C ASP A 12 -4.21 14.52 12.79
N LEU A 13 -5.46 14.25 12.45
CA LEU A 13 -6.62 14.98 12.94
C LEU A 13 -7.12 14.39 14.25
N ASP A 14 -7.60 15.24 15.16
CA ASP A 14 -8.22 14.73 16.37
C ASP A 14 -9.65 14.21 16.09
N PRO A 15 -10.20 13.34 16.98
CA PRO A 15 -11.53 12.76 16.76
C PRO A 15 -12.66 13.81 16.69
N ALA A 16 -12.50 14.96 17.35
CA ALA A 16 -13.49 16.03 17.29
C ALA A 16 -13.53 16.70 15.93
N GLU A 17 -12.36 16.91 15.31
CA GLU A 17 -12.28 17.45 13.95
C GLU A 17 -12.89 16.48 12.94
N LEU A 18 -12.61 15.19 13.06
CA LEU A 18 -13.17 14.16 12.18
C LEU A 18 -14.68 14.03 12.33
N GLY A 19 -15.20 14.16 13.55
CA GLY A 19 -16.63 14.09 13.81
C GLY A 19 -17.44 15.29 13.30
N ALA A 20 -16.78 16.41 13.04
CA ALA A 20 -17.43 17.65 12.61
C ALA A 20 -17.55 17.78 11.08
N VAL A 21 -16.90 16.90 10.30
CA VAL A 21 -16.85 16.98 8.84
C VAL A 21 -17.33 15.68 8.20
N HIS A 22 -17.83 15.80 6.98
CA HIS A 22 -18.12 14.64 6.14
C HIS A 22 -16.84 14.21 5.42
N VAL A 23 -16.47 12.93 5.53
CA VAL A 23 -15.29 12.39 4.86
C VAL A 23 -15.74 11.64 3.62
N GLU A 24 -15.32 12.15 2.47
CA GLU A 24 -15.51 11.55 1.16
C GLU A 24 -14.23 10.80 0.79
N ARG A 25 -14.35 9.57 0.32
CA ARG A 25 -13.20 8.69 0.09
C ARG A 25 -12.88 8.54 -1.39
N VAL A 26 -11.59 8.48 -1.71
CA VAL A 26 -11.08 8.13 -3.03
C VAL A 26 -10.42 6.76 -2.92
N PRO A 27 -11.09 5.67 -3.36
CA PRO A 27 -10.49 4.35 -3.31
C PRO A 27 -9.41 4.22 -4.38
N LEU A 28 -8.20 3.85 -3.97
CA LEU A 28 -7.05 3.65 -4.86
C LEU A 28 -6.39 2.31 -4.59
N ALA A 29 -6.12 1.57 -5.67
CA ALA A 29 -5.28 0.38 -5.61
C ALA A 29 -3.80 0.77 -5.47
N GLY A 30 -2.97 -0.16 -4.98
CA GLY A 30 -1.56 0.10 -4.74
C GLY A 30 -0.80 0.68 -5.93
N ALA A 31 -1.09 0.19 -7.15
CA ALA A 31 -0.46 0.70 -8.38
C ALA A 31 -0.76 2.17 -8.68
N ASP A 32 -1.89 2.69 -8.19
CA ASP A 32 -2.31 4.08 -8.43
C ASP A 32 -1.73 5.05 -7.40
N LEU A 33 -1.24 4.56 -6.28
CA LEU A 33 -0.65 5.40 -5.23
C LEU A 33 0.65 6.06 -5.66
N VAL A 34 1.35 5.48 -6.63
CA VAL A 34 2.63 6.00 -7.14
C VAL A 34 2.46 7.00 -8.28
N LYS A 35 1.26 7.12 -8.83
CA LYS A 35 0.99 8.01 -9.96
C LYS A 35 0.80 9.45 -9.50
N ARG A 36 1.57 10.35 -10.07
CA ARG A 36 1.46 11.79 -9.77
C ARG A 36 0.37 12.48 -10.57
N ILE A 37 0.07 11.96 -11.75
CA ILE A 37 -0.95 12.52 -12.66
C ILE A 37 -1.96 11.42 -12.94
N GLN A 38 -3.19 11.66 -12.51
CA GLN A 38 -4.29 10.72 -12.75
C GLN A 38 -5.63 11.38 -12.50
N ARG A 39 -6.67 10.78 -13.05
CA ARG A 39 -8.06 11.12 -12.70
C ARG A 39 -8.55 10.07 -11.72
N VAL A 40 -9.18 10.53 -10.67
CA VAL A 40 -9.73 9.66 -9.63
C VAL A 40 -11.20 10.00 -9.39
N ARG A 41 -11.92 9.08 -8.79
CA ARG A 41 -13.34 9.26 -8.51
C ARG A 41 -13.59 8.95 -7.03
N THR A 42 -14.38 9.81 -6.39
CA THR A 42 -14.76 9.62 -5.00
C THR A 42 -15.89 8.60 -4.88
N ASP A 43 -16.15 8.15 -3.67
CA ASP A 43 -17.30 7.30 -3.33
C ASP A 43 -18.66 8.02 -3.49
N HIS A 44 -18.66 9.33 -3.76
CA HIS A 44 -19.82 10.15 -4.11
C HIS A 44 -19.86 10.47 -5.61
N ASP A 45 -19.13 9.70 -6.41
CA ASP A 45 -19.08 9.80 -7.88
C ASP A 45 -18.56 11.14 -8.39
N ARG A 46 -17.76 11.83 -7.61
CA ARG A 46 -17.11 13.09 -7.99
C ARG A 46 -15.76 12.82 -8.65
N GLU A 47 -15.55 13.36 -9.84
CA GLU A 47 -14.27 13.23 -10.55
C GLU A 47 -13.30 14.32 -10.13
N ILE A 48 -12.05 13.92 -9.84
CA ILE A 48 -10.98 14.81 -9.41
C ILE A 48 -9.72 14.51 -10.23
N GLY A 49 -9.06 15.55 -10.71
CA GLY A 49 -7.74 15.44 -11.33
C GLY A 49 -6.65 15.59 -10.28
N LEU A 50 -5.71 14.65 -10.25
CA LEU A 50 -4.50 14.75 -9.44
C LEU A 50 -3.33 15.14 -10.34
N ARG A 51 -2.58 16.14 -9.92
CA ARG A 51 -1.34 16.59 -10.56
C ARG A 51 -0.36 16.96 -9.44
N LEU A 52 0.15 15.97 -8.76
CA LEU A 52 0.99 16.20 -7.60
C LEU A 52 2.39 16.68 -8.02
N ALA A 53 2.71 17.92 -7.63
CA ALA A 53 3.98 18.55 -7.96
C ALA A 53 5.13 18.09 -7.08
N ALA A 54 4.84 17.71 -5.84
CA ALA A 54 5.83 17.28 -4.88
C ALA A 54 5.44 15.94 -4.24
N PRO A 55 6.42 15.17 -3.79
CA PRO A 55 6.15 13.93 -3.06
C PRO A 55 5.31 14.16 -1.81
N ALA A 56 4.32 13.31 -1.62
CA ALA A 56 3.42 13.39 -0.46
C ALA A 56 4.03 12.80 0.82
N GLY A 57 5.11 12.06 0.72
CA GLY A 57 5.78 11.41 1.85
C GLY A 57 7.23 11.09 1.52
N PRO A 58 7.94 10.35 2.37
CA PRO A 58 9.35 10.03 2.18
C PRO A 58 9.67 9.43 0.81
N ASP A 59 8.75 8.63 0.27
CA ASP A 59 8.91 7.96 -1.02
C ASP A 59 8.12 8.64 -2.15
N GLY A 60 7.37 9.68 -1.84
CA GLY A 60 6.59 10.44 -2.82
C GLY A 60 5.27 9.81 -3.23
N ASP A 61 4.83 8.76 -2.55
CA ASP A 61 3.60 8.06 -2.85
C ASP A 61 2.45 8.56 -1.99
N LEU A 62 1.23 8.43 -2.52
CA LEU A 62 0.02 8.64 -1.72
C LEU A 62 -0.10 7.53 -0.67
N ARG A 63 -0.67 7.88 0.48
CA ARG A 63 -0.90 6.98 1.60
C ARG A 63 -2.36 6.97 1.99
N ASP A 64 -2.76 5.92 2.69
CA ASP A 64 -4.10 5.85 3.26
C ASP A 64 -4.35 7.04 4.16
N GLY A 65 -5.50 7.68 3.97
CA GLY A 65 -5.90 8.85 4.74
C GLY A 65 -5.34 10.18 4.24
N ASP A 66 -4.50 10.20 3.19
CA ASP A 66 -3.99 11.47 2.65
C ASP A 66 -5.13 12.37 2.20
N ILE A 67 -5.13 13.61 2.70
CA ILE A 67 -6.18 14.59 2.43
C ILE A 67 -5.87 15.30 1.13
N LEU A 68 -6.76 15.13 0.16
CA LEU A 68 -6.68 15.75 -1.15
C LEU A 68 -7.37 17.12 -1.20
N HIS A 69 -8.43 17.27 -0.42
CA HIS A 69 -9.17 18.52 -0.31
C HIS A 69 -9.80 18.62 1.07
N ARG A 70 -9.85 19.84 1.59
CA ARG A 70 -10.50 20.12 2.87
C ARG A 70 -11.19 21.47 2.83
N ASP A 71 -12.45 21.50 3.23
CA ASP A 71 -13.19 22.73 3.53
C ASP A 71 -13.86 22.61 4.91
N GLU A 72 -14.74 23.56 5.26
CA GLU A 72 -15.37 23.60 6.56
C GLU A 72 -16.32 22.41 6.84
N ARG A 73 -16.81 21.74 5.79
CA ARG A 73 -17.82 20.68 5.90
C ARG A 73 -17.36 19.33 5.40
N THR A 74 -16.41 19.30 4.51
CA THR A 74 -16.03 18.08 3.79
C THR A 74 -14.51 17.94 3.72
N ILE A 75 -14.06 16.70 3.91
CA ILE A 75 -12.69 16.28 3.63
C ILE A 75 -12.76 15.21 2.54
N ILE A 76 -11.93 15.33 1.51
CA ILE A 76 -11.73 14.28 0.51
C ILE A 76 -10.39 13.63 0.79
N ALA A 77 -10.39 12.34 1.08
CA ALA A 77 -9.19 11.61 1.49
C ALA A 77 -9.03 10.29 0.74
N VAL A 78 -7.78 9.88 0.58
CA VAL A 78 -7.41 8.61 -0.05
C VAL A 78 -7.80 7.44 0.84
N GLN A 79 -8.40 6.43 0.25
CA GLN A 79 -8.63 5.12 0.86
C GLN A 79 -7.83 4.09 0.07
N VAL A 80 -6.81 3.52 0.69
CA VAL A 80 -6.01 2.47 0.04
C VAL A 80 -6.78 1.16 0.09
N LEU A 81 -6.99 0.56 -1.08
CA LEU A 81 -7.63 -0.74 -1.19
C LEU A 81 -6.66 -1.83 -0.77
N ALA A 82 -7.19 -2.89 -0.15
CA ALA A 82 -6.40 -4.05 0.23
C ALA A 82 -5.80 -4.73 -1.00
N THR A 83 -4.58 -5.24 -0.84
CA THR A 83 -3.86 -6.00 -1.87
C THR A 83 -3.89 -7.48 -1.52
N ASP A 84 -4.10 -8.33 -2.53
CA ASP A 84 -4.02 -9.78 -2.41
C ASP A 84 -2.53 -10.17 -2.31
N VAL A 85 -2.14 -10.70 -1.16
CA VAL A 85 -0.73 -10.98 -0.85
C VAL A 85 -0.55 -12.40 -0.32
N LEU A 86 0.69 -12.88 -0.42
CA LEU A 86 1.16 -14.04 0.32
C LEU A 86 2.02 -13.56 1.49
N VAL A 87 1.60 -13.87 2.69
CA VAL A 87 2.36 -13.61 3.92
C VAL A 87 3.17 -14.88 4.22
N ILE A 88 4.47 -14.80 4.03
CA ILE A 88 5.39 -15.92 4.15
C ILE A 88 6.07 -15.84 5.51
N ALA A 89 5.92 -16.88 6.32
CA ALA A 89 6.44 -16.94 7.68
C ALA A 89 7.47 -18.07 7.84
N PRO A 90 8.71 -17.90 7.34
CA PRO A 90 9.74 -18.93 7.47
C PRO A 90 10.06 -19.21 8.94
N ARG A 91 10.39 -20.46 9.25
CA ARG A 91 10.60 -20.93 10.63
C ARG A 91 12.01 -20.68 11.12
N THR A 92 12.98 -20.52 10.21
CA THR A 92 14.39 -20.35 10.53
C THR A 92 15.00 -19.27 9.65
N ILE A 93 16.16 -18.74 10.07
CA ILE A 93 16.92 -17.78 9.25
C ILE A 93 17.34 -18.42 7.93
N THR A 94 17.73 -19.70 7.95
CA THR A 94 18.12 -20.40 6.72
C THR A 94 16.95 -20.52 5.75
N GLU A 95 15.75 -20.85 6.25
CA GLU A 95 14.54 -20.95 5.43
C GLU A 95 14.17 -19.57 4.84
N MET A 96 14.26 -18.50 5.65
CA MET A 96 14.06 -17.13 5.17
C MET A 96 15.05 -16.78 4.06
N GLY A 97 16.34 -17.04 4.28
CA GLY A 97 17.38 -16.74 3.32
C GLY A 97 17.19 -17.47 1.98
N ARG A 98 16.86 -18.75 2.04
CA ARG A 98 16.61 -19.56 0.84
C ARG A 98 15.36 -19.08 0.09
N THR A 99 14.29 -18.78 0.81
CA THR A 99 13.03 -18.30 0.23
C THR A 99 13.23 -16.93 -0.41
N ALA A 100 13.80 -15.98 0.31
CA ALA A 100 14.02 -14.63 -0.18
C ALA A 100 14.96 -14.63 -1.40
N HIS A 101 16.04 -15.43 -1.37
CA HIS A 101 16.96 -15.54 -2.49
C HIS A 101 16.30 -16.18 -3.70
N GLY A 102 15.58 -17.29 -3.51
CA GLY A 102 14.90 -18.00 -4.60
C GLY A 102 13.82 -17.13 -5.27
N LEU A 103 13.01 -16.42 -4.49
CA LEU A 103 12.00 -15.52 -5.03
C LEU A 103 12.61 -14.24 -5.61
N GLY A 104 13.69 -13.73 -5.03
CA GLY A 104 14.42 -12.58 -5.53
C GLY A 104 15.00 -12.79 -6.93
N ASN A 105 15.40 -14.01 -7.25
CA ASN A 105 15.87 -14.36 -8.59
C ASN A 105 14.78 -14.23 -9.66
N ARG A 106 13.52 -14.18 -9.27
CA ARG A 106 12.37 -13.95 -10.16
C ARG A 106 12.03 -12.46 -10.27
N HIS A 107 12.83 -11.58 -9.67
CA HIS A 107 12.61 -10.14 -9.61
C HIS A 107 11.30 -9.75 -8.93
N LEU A 108 10.83 -10.57 -8.00
CA LEU A 108 9.66 -10.28 -7.19
C LEU A 108 9.99 -9.22 -6.15
N GLN A 109 9.12 -8.24 -6.05
CA GLN A 109 9.19 -7.27 -4.98
C GLN A 109 8.64 -7.87 -3.70
N ALA A 110 9.34 -7.62 -2.61
CA ALA A 110 8.96 -8.09 -1.30
C ALA A 110 9.03 -6.98 -0.27
N GLN A 111 8.19 -7.08 0.74
CA GLN A 111 8.27 -6.25 1.93
C GLN A 111 8.55 -7.18 3.12
N PHE A 112 9.37 -6.71 4.03
CA PHE A 112 9.77 -7.49 5.21
C PHE A 112 9.27 -6.80 6.46
N PHE A 113 8.70 -7.58 7.37
CA PHE A 113 8.18 -7.08 8.65
C PHE A 113 8.74 -7.93 9.78
N ASP A 114 9.03 -7.29 10.91
CA ASP A 114 9.55 -7.96 12.09
C ASP A 114 8.43 -8.53 12.99
N ALA A 115 8.83 -9.12 14.10
CA ALA A 115 7.89 -9.74 15.03
C ALA A 115 6.97 -8.72 15.73
N ASP A 116 7.36 -7.46 15.79
CA ASP A 116 6.56 -6.38 16.39
C ASP A 116 5.52 -5.80 15.43
N SER A 117 5.46 -6.32 14.19
CA SER A 117 4.47 -5.91 13.21
C SER A 117 3.07 -6.49 13.49
N GLU A 118 2.09 -6.04 12.72
CA GLU A 118 0.72 -6.59 12.76
C GLU A 118 0.65 -8.09 12.49
N TYR A 119 1.69 -8.67 11.90
CA TYR A 119 1.76 -10.11 11.61
C TYR A 119 2.17 -10.96 12.82
N GLY A 120 2.72 -10.35 13.85
CA GLY A 120 3.16 -11.03 15.06
C GLY A 120 4.33 -12.00 14.88
N ALA A 121 5.00 -11.94 13.73
CA ALA A 121 6.14 -12.80 13.37
C ALA A 121 7.00 -12.08 12.33
N GLU A 122 8.24 -12.53 12.19
CA GLU A 122 9.09 -12.09 11.09
C GLU A 122 8.57 -12.70 9.79
N VAL A 123 8.13 -11.85 8.85
CA VAL A 123 7.49 -12.31 7.61
C VAL A 123 8.04 -11.57 6.40
N MET A 124 7.92 -12.24 5.26
CA MET A 124 8.12 -11.69 3.94
C MET A 124 6.76 -11.62 3.25
N VAL A 125 6.39 -10.46 2.73
CA VAL A 125 5.12 -10.25 2.06
C VAL A 125 5.36 -9.94 0.59
N VAL A 126 4.72 -10.71 -0.28
CA VAL A 126 4.77 -10.52 -1.73
C VAL A 126 3.36 -10.41 -2.28
N GLN A 127 3.19 -9.75 -3.42
CA GLN A 127 1.92 -9.74 -4.12
C GLN A 127 1.57 -11.18 -4.53
N TYR A 128 0.28 -11.53 -4.46
CA TYR A 128 -0.16 -12.87 -4.83
C TYR A 128 0.27 -13.20 -6.26
N ASP A 129 0.82 -14.39 -6.42
CA ASP A 129 1.21 -14.98 -7.70
C ASP A 129 1.12 -16.50 -7.51
N HIS A 130 0.37 -17.17 -8.39
CA HIS A 130 0.16 -18.63 -8.25
C HIS A 130 1.44 -19.43 -8.39
N THR A 131 2.43 -18.94 -9.15
CA THR A 131 3.73 -19.62 -9.28
C THR A 131 4.55 -19.53 -8.00
N VAL A 132 4.41 -18.42 -7.26
CA VAL A 132 5.04 -18.25 -5.95
C VAL A 132 4.37 -19.17 -4.93
N GLU A 133 3.04 -19.24 -4.94
CA GLU A 133 2.30 -20.15 -4.07
C GLU A 133 2.73 -21.60 -4.30
N ASP A 134 2.88 -22.00 -5.57
CA ASP A 134 3.35 -23.34 -5.93
C ASP A 134 4.77 -23.60 -5.43
N TYR A 135 5.66 -22.61 -5.58
CA TYR A 135 7.02 -22.67 -5.07
C TYR A 135 7.05 -22.90 -3.55
N LEU A 136 6.28 -22.12 -2.80
CA LEU A 136 6.22 -22.22 -1.33
C LEU A 136 5.65 -23.57 -0.88
N THR A 137 4.62 -24.05 -1.56
CA THR A 137 4.02 -25.34 -1.28
C THR A 137 5.02 -26.47 -1.55
N HIS A 138 5.72 -26.41 -2.67
CA HIS A 138 6.72 -27.41 -3.04
C HIS A 138 7.87 -27.49 -2.04
N HIS A 139 8.33 -26.34 -1.53
CA HIS A 139 9.43 -26.27 -0.57
C HIS A 139 8.96 -26.38 0.89
N GLY A 140 7.67 -26.51 1.14
CA GLY A 140 7.12 -26.64 2.49
C GLY A 140 7.30 -25.41 3.37
N VAL A 141 7.38 -24.23 2.79
CA VAL A 141 7.52 -22.96 3.52
C VAL A 141 6.14 -22.50 4.00
N PRO A 142 5.96 -22.20 5.30
CA PRO A 142 4.68 -21.69 5.80
C PRO A 142 4.30 -20.36 5.17
N PHE A 143 3.06 -20.26 4.70
CA PHE A 143 2.52 -19.02 4.16
C PHE A 143 1.00 -18.97 4.35
N ALA A 144 0.43 -17.76 4.23
CA ALA A 144 -1.01 -17.53 4.19
C ALA A 144 -1.33 -16.50 3.12
N ARG A 145 -2.37 -16.79 2.32
CA ARG A 145 -2.91 -15.82 1.37
C ARG A 145 -3.89 -14.90 2.11
N GLN A 146 -3.69 -13.60 2.03
CA GLN A 146 -4.49 -12.60 2.75
C GLN A 146 -4.70 -11.36 1.89
N ASP A 147 -5.75 -10.60 2.23
CA ASP A 147 -5.91 -9.23 1.74
C ASP A 147 -5.37 -8.30 2.81
N ARG A 148 -4.42 -7.44 2.45
CA ARG A 148 -3.78 -6.51 3.38
C ARG A 148 -3.66 -5.12 2.79
N VAL A 149 -3.91 -4.11 3.61
CA VAL A 149 -3.52 -2.74 3.31
C VAL A 149 -2.05 -2.59 3.70
N LEU A 150 -1.20 -2.39 2.70
CA LEU A 150 0.24 -2.30 2.91
C LEU A 150 0.65 -0.87 3.28
N PRO A 151 1.70 -0.69 4.12
CA PRO A 151 2.18 0.65 4.49
C PRO A 151 2.72 1.43 3.30
N THR A 152 3.28 0.72 2.32
CA THR A 152 3.73 1.28 1.05
C THR A 152 3.32 0.34 -0.08
N PRO A 153 3.05 0.87 -1.30
CA PRO A 153 2.71 0.00 -2.42
C PRO A 153 3.93 -0.80 -2.90
N PHE A 154 3.67 -1.93 -3.55
CA PHE A 154 4.72 -2.61 -4.31
C PHE A 154 5.07 -1.75 -5.51
N ARG A 155 6.38 -1.50 -5.70
CA ARG A 155 6.89 -0.81 -6.87
C ARG A 155 7.34 -1.84 -7.89
N HIS A 156 7.05 -1.59 -9.17
CA HIS A 156 7.66 -2.38 -10.22
C HIS A 156 9.16 -2.13 -10.18
N ALA A 157 9.95 -3.22 -10.34
CA ALA A 157 11.38 -3.09 -10.44
C ALA A 157 11.71 -2.16 -11.61
N GLU A 158 12.23 -0.96 -11.31
CA GLU A 158 12.75 -0.09 -12.32
C GLU A 158 14.02 -0.74 -12.85
N HIS A 159 13.99 -1.12 -14.13
CA HIS A 159 15.21 -1.49 -14.82
C HIS A 159 16.00 -0.22 -15.06
N THR A 160 16.75 0.22 -14.05
CA THR A 160 17.76 1.25 -14.25
C THR A 160 18.94 0.62 -14.95
N HIS A 161 19.05 0.96 -16.18
CA HIS A 161 20.26 0.68 -16.94
C HIS A 161 21.24 1.85 -16.83
#